data_13dafa500becda752477602f6ea9b2b2
#
_entry.id   13dafa500becda752477602f6ea9b2b2
#
_cell.length_a   1.000
_cell.length_b   1.000
_cell.length_c   1.000
_cell.angle_alpha   90.00
_cell.angle_beta   90.00
_cell.angle_gamma   90.00
#
_symmetry.space_group_name_H-M   'P 1'
#
loop_
_entity.id
_entity.type
_entity.pdbx_description
1 polymer ?
#
loop_
_entity_poly.entity_id
_entity_poly.type
_entity_poly.pdbx_seq_one_letter_code
_entity_poly.pdbx_strand_id
1 'polypeptide(L)'
;VGTKRIDELKPGMVLASDLVAKDGRLLFKSGTELTDNQLQLLRRVGIAEADVAPDLSDLTEDDLLAVEDYVREFFLYVNPDHPAVIEMFHIALELTARAVAGGWRLPDLDERRATNVEHLDDIFVAGMGTPETIVEHETELASFPDIFFRIKEVLEDDAASADRIAKVVSTDIGLSAKLLKLVNSPLYGFPQTIDSISRAVALVGGKELSTLALGISAINYFKDIPPELVDMQSFWRHSITCGIFARMLAGTQSGLSPERFFIGGLLHDVGRLILFKKLPYASTEAMLFARENCLPLVEAETAVMELCHTDISKPLLAAWKFPESLAVMINYHHNPMEYPNPLEPAIVHVADNLTNAVEIAQGGMYVMP
;
A
#
# COMPACT_ATOMS: atom_id res chain seq x y z
N VAL A 1 -1.38 21.09 2.22
CA VAL A 1 -0.54 22.07 1.49
C VAL A 1 -1.28 23.38 1.49
N GLY A 2 -0.72 24.41 2.13
CA GLY A 2 -1.28 25.74 2.17
C GLY A 2 -0.51 26.70 1.29
N THR A 3 -1.19 27.39 0.35
CA THR A 3 -0.59 28.50 -0.39
C THR A 3 -0.53 29.72 0.54
N LYS A 4 0.69 30.18 0.87
CA LYS A 4 0.89 31.39 1.69
C LYS A 4 1.46 32.52 0.83
N ARG A 5 1.04 33.74 1.10
CA ARG A 5 1.58 34.93 0.44
C ARG A 5 3.01 35.18 0.92
N ILE A 6 3.82 35.84 0.09
CA ILE A 6 5.25 36.11 0.39
C ILE A 6 5.46 36.89 1.72
N ASP A 7 4.48 37.72 2.13
CA ASP A 7 4.50 38.46 3.39
C ASP A 7 4.18 37.59 4.62
N GLU A 8 3.56 36.43 4.42
CA GLU A 8 3.21 35.45 5.46
C GLU A 8 4.29 34.38 5.63
N LEU A 9 5.22 34.26 4.66
CA LEU A 9 6.31 33.31 4.72
C LEU A 9 7.32 33.68 5.81
N LYS A 10 7.72 32.69 6.62
CA LYS A 10 8.69 32.82 7.71
C LYS A 10 9.87 31.87 7.49
N PRO A 11 11.05 32.17 8.04
CA PRO A 11 12.16 31.24 8.11
C PRO A 11 11.74 29.95 8.84
N GLY A 12 12.23 28.81 8.36
CA GLY A 12 11.85 27.49 8.87
C GLY A 12 10.68 26.84 8.15
N MET A 13 9.87 27.57 7.36
CA MET A 13 8.82 26.99 6.53
C MET A 13 9.42 26.17 5.40
N VAL A 14 8.83 25.02 5.12
CA VAL A 14 9.27 24.08 4.09
C VAL A 14 8.38 24.19 2.87
N LEU A 15 8.97 24.29 1.68
CA LEU A 15 8.21 24.32 0.43
C LEU A 15 7.55 22.97 0.15
N ALA A 16 6.25 22.99 -0.13
CA ALA A 16 5.47 21.80 -0.49
C ALA A 16 5.57 21.45 -1.99
N SER A 17 5.85 22.44 -2.84
CA SER A 17 6.01 22.28 -4.27
C SER A 17 7.27 22.99 -4.78
N ASP A 18 7.72 22.62 -5.99
CA ASP A 18 8.82 23.32 -6.66
C ASP A 18 8.42 24.77 -6.93
N LEU A 19 9.27 25.71 -6.50
CA LEU A 19 9.05 27.14 -6.68
C LEU A 19 9.76 27.65 -7.92
N VAL A 20 8.99 28.16 -8.87
CA VAL A 20 9.47 28.59 -10.19
C VAL A 20 9.27 30.09 -10.37
N ALA A 21 10.24 30.79 -10.92
CA ALA A 21 10.11 32.19 -11.30
C ALA A 21 9.19 32.37 -12.52
N LYS A 22 8.72 33.60 -12.75
CA LYS A 22 7.83 33.93 -13.89
C LYS A 22 8.41 33.59 -15.27
N ASP A 23 9.73 33.48 -15.37
CA ASP A 23 10.47 33.08 -16.56
C ASP A 23 10.63 31.55 -16.72
N GLY A 24 10.03 30.76 -15.84
CA GLY A 24 10.09 29.30 -15.86
C GLY A 24 11.34 28.73 -15.19
N ARG A 25 12.21 29.52 -14.64
CA ARG A 25 13.43 29.06 -13.96
C ARG A 25 13.09 28.55 -12.57
N LEU A 26 13.54 27.33 -12.24
CA LEU A 26 13.44 26.77 -10.91
C LEU A 26 14.26 27.60 -9.93
N LEU A 27 13.63 28.11 -8.87
CA LEU A 27 14.28 28.84 -7.79
C LEU A 27 14.65 27.89 -6.64
N PHE A 28 13.68 27.12 -6.14
CA PHE A 28 13.86 26.16 -5.06
C PHE A 28 13.02 24.92 -5.31
N LYS A 29 13.54 23.78 -4.87
CA LYS A 29 12.81 22.51 -4.94
C LYS A 29 11.84 22.34 -3.78
N SER A 30 10.80 21.53 -3.98
CA SER A 30 9.98 20.97 -2.92
C SER A 30 10.88 20.37 -1.83
N GLY A 31 10.47 20.51 -0.56
CA GLY A 31 11.27 20.09 0.60
C GLY A 31 12.36 21.08 1.03
N THR A 32 12.53 22.23 0.35
CA THR A 32 13.48 23.25 0.77
C THR A 32 12.93 24.02 1.98
N GLU A 33 13.68 24.01 3.09
CA GLU A 33 13.44 24.88 4.25
C GLU A 33 13.86 26.32 3.93
N LEU A 34 12.94 27.25 4.08
CA LEU A 34 13.16 28.66 3.75
C LEU A 34 13.99 29.37 4.82
N THR A 35 15.07 30.01 4.40
CA THR A 35 15.91 30.88 5.23
C THR A 35 15.58 32.35 4.97
N ASP A 36 16.01 33.26 5.87
CA ASP A 36 15.86 34.70 5.67
C ASP A 36 16.42 35.20 4.34
N ASN A 37 17.59 34.67 3.92
CA ASN A 37 18.20 35.02 2.66
C ASN A 37 17.38 34.59 1.44
N GLN A 38 16.79 33.43 1.53
CA GLN A 38 15.91 32.91 0.47
C GLN A 38 14.61 33.69 0.40
N LEU A 39 13.99 34.05 1.54
CA LEU A 39 12.81 34.91 1.57
C LEU A 39 13.09 36.29 0.95
N GLN A 40 14.27 36.91 1.23
CA GLN A 40 14.67 38.14 0.57
C GLN A 40 14.84 37.97 -0.94
N LEU A 41 15.40 36.85 -1.38
CA LEU A 41 15.52 36.54 -2.80
C LEU A 41 14.15 36.43 -3.47
N LEU A 42 13.19 35.67 -2.86
CA LEU A 42 11.84 35.51 -3.37
C LEU A 42 11.10 36.85 -3.53
N ARG A 43 11.24 37.75 -2.53
CA ARG A 43 10.72 39.12 -2.62
C ARG A 43 11.33 39.92 -3.78
N ARG A 44 12.65 39.81 -4.01
CA ARG A 44 13.33 40.48 -5.13
C ARG A 44 12.92 39.96 -6.51
N VAL A 45 12.67 38.65 -6.62
CA VAL A 45 12.26 38.01 -7.87
C VAL A 45 10.75 38.22 -8.15
N GLY A 46 10.02 38.78 -7.19
CA GLY A 46 8.58 39.09 -7.36
C GLY A 46 7.68 37.90 -7.30
N ILE A 47 8.03 36.89 -6.48
CA ILE A 47 7.14 35.80 -6.12
C ILE A 47 6.04 36.36 -5.23
N ALA A 48 4.78 36.09 -5.57
CA ALA A 48 3.62 36.59 -4.83
C ALA A 48 3.21 35.62 -3.71
N GLU A 49 3.30 34.32 -3.99
CA GLU A 49 2.83 33.23 -3.12
C GLU A 49 3.68 31.98 -3.33
N ALA A 50 3.69 31.10 -2.35
CA ALA A 50 4.33 29.80 -2.41
C ALA A 50 3.53 28.76 -1.63
N ASP A 51 3.54 27.52 -2.12
CA ASP A 51 2.97 26.39 -1.41
C ASP A 51 3.97 25.92 -0.35
N VAL A 52 3.52 25.94 0.90
CA VAL A 52 4.32 25.49 2.05
C VAL A 52 3.70 24.28 2.71
N ALA A 53 4.54 23.46 3.30
CA ALA A 53 4.11 22.39 4.15
C ALA A 53 3.34 22.96 5.35
N PRO A 54 2.29 22.26 5.83
CA PRO A 54 1.54 22.67 7.00
C PRO A 54 2.44 22.87 8.23
N ASP A 55 2.21 23.93 9.00
CA ASP A 55 2.92 24.19 10.23
C ASP A 55 2.08 23.70 11.41
N LEU A 56 2.62 22.82 12.23
CA LEU A 56 1.95 22.30 13.42
C LEU A 56 1.66 23.40 14.47
N SER A 57 2.39 24.51 14.42
CA SER A 57 2.14 25.67 15.29
C SER A 57 0.84 26.41 15.00
N ASP A 58 0.19 26.11 13.87
CA ASP A 58 -1.12 26.66 13.51
C ASP A 58 -2.27 25.88 14.19
N LEU A 59 -2.01 24.70 14.82
CA LEU A 59 -2.99 23.90 15.52
C LEU A 59 -3.17 24.37 16.97
N THR A 60 -4.42 24.35 17.43
CA THR A 60 -4.76 24.59 18.83
C THR A 60 -4.51 23.34 19.69
N GLU A 61 -4.52 23.48 21.00
CA GLU A 61 -4.43 22.34 21.92
C GLU A 61 -5.62 21.39 21.75
N ASP A 62 -6.81 21.92 21.47
CA ASP A 62 -8.01 21.11 21.18
C ASP A 62 -7.88 20.34 19.87
N ASP A 63 -7.26 20.92 18.83
CA ASP A 63 -6.99 20.20 17.56
C ASP A 63 -6.03 19.04 17.78
N LEU A 64 -4.98 19.23 18.58
CA LEU A 64 -4.01 18.19 18.89
C LEU A 64 -4.62 17.05 19.70
N LEU A 65 -5.49 17.37 20.67
CA LEU A 65 -6.24 16.36 21.42
C LEU A 65 -7.18 15.56 20.51
N ALA A 66 -7.89 16.24 19.61
CA ALA A 66 -8.78 15.58 18.66
C ALA A 66 -8.00 14.66 17.70
N VAL A 67 -6.80 15.06 17.26
CA VAL A 67 -5.91 14.22 16.47
C VAL A 67 -5.45 13.00 17.25
N GLU A 68 -5.07 13.18 18.53
CA GLU A 68 -4.63 12.06 19.37
C GLU A 68 -5.75 11.05 19.59
N ASP A 69 -6.96 11.52 19.93
CA ASP A 69 -8.13 10.66 20.13
C ASP A 69 -8.47 9.89 18.83
N TYR A 70 -8.44 10.57 17.68
CA TYR A 70 -8.65 9.96 16.38
C TYR A 70 -7.64 8.87 16.08
N VAL A 71 -6.34 9.12 16.25
CA VAL A 71 -5.28 8.16 15.98
C VAL A 71 -5.34 6.98 16.94
N ARG A 72 -5.63 7.22 18.22
CA ARG A 72 -5.71 6.20 19.27
C ARG A 72 -6.70 5.08 18.93
N GLU A 73 -7.78 5.37 18.24
CA GLU A 73 -8.77 4.35 17.85
C GLU A 73 -8.21 3.27 16.92
N PHE A 74 -7.20 3.61 16.13
CA PHE A 74 -6.58 2.63 15.22
C PHE A 74 -5.57 1.71 15.94
N PHE A 75 -5.19 2.04 17.18
CA PHE A 75 -4.21 1.29 17.98
C PHE A 75 -4.85 0.49 19.12
N LEU A 76 -6.15 0.21 19.06
CA LEU A 76 -6.89 -0.44 20.16
C LEU A 76 -6.42 -1.87 20.48
N TYR A 77 -5.95 -2.61 19.49
CA TYR A 77 -5.65 -4.04 19.60
C TYR A 77 -4.15 -4.36 19.58
N VAL A 78 -3.31 -3.36 19.45
CA VAL A 78 -1.85 -3.54 19.48
C VAL A 78 -1.30 -3.36 20.89
N ASN A 79 -0.16 -3.98 21.19
CA ASN A 79 0.51 -3.80 22.49
C ASN A 79 1.11 -2.38 22.61
N PRO A 80 0.53 -1.50 23.44
CA PRO A 80 0.96 -0.10 23.53
C PRO A 80 2.37 0.08 24.11
N ASP A 81 2.91 -0.92 24.81
CA ASP A 81 4.23 -0.86 25.42
C ASP A 81 5.35 -1.36 24.49
N HIS A 82 5.00 -1.87 23.30
CA HIS A 82 5.98 -2.34 22.34
C HIS A 82 6.70 -1.16 21.67
N PRO A 83 8.04 -1.10 21.65
CA PRO A 83 8.79 0.06 21.12
C PRO A 83 8.42 0.42 19.67
N ALA A 84 8.18 -0.56 18.79
CA ALA A 84 7.78 -0.31 17.42
C ALA A 84 6.37 0.29 17.35
N VAL A 85 5.44 -0.14 18.22
CA VAL A 85 4.07 0.40 18.27
C VAL A 85 4.09 1.85 18.74
N ILE A 86 4.91 2.17 19.76
CA ILE A 86 5.11 3.54 20.24
C ILE A 86 5.59 4.44 19.09
N GLU A 87 6.57 3.98 18.32
CA GLU A 87 7.09 4.74 17.18
C GLU A 87 6.06 4.89 16.05
N MET A 88 5.32 3.84 15.72
CA MET A 88 4.23 3.90 14.75
C MET A 88 3.14 4.88 15.18
N PHE A 89 2.78 4.90 16.48
CA PHE A 89 1.81 5.84 17.03
C PHE A 89 2.28 7.29 16.89
N HIS A 90 3.56 7.57 17.21
CA HIS A 90 4.12 8.92 17.03
C HIS A 90 4.15 9.36 15.59
N ILE A 91 4.52 8.48 14.66
CA ILE A 91 4.50 8.77 13.21
C ILE A 91 3.07 9.06 12.74
N ALA A 92 2.10 8.25 13.15
CA ALA A 92 0.69 8.45 12.80
C ALA A 92 0.16 9.78 13.35
N LEU A 93 0.49 10.12 14.61
CA LEU A 93 0.14 11.42 15.20
C LEU A 93 0.71 12.58 14.39
N GLU A 94 2.01 12.54 14.08
CA GLU A 94 2.66 13.63 13.34
C GLU A 94 2.05 13.79 11.93
N LEU A 95 1.84 12.70 11.20
CA LEU A 95 1.26 12.74 9.86
C LEU A 95 -0.17 13.26 9.88
N THR A 96 -0.98 12.80 10.84
CA THR A 96 -2.37 13.24 10.99
C THR A 96 -2.45 14.71 11.38
N ALA A 97 -1.63 15.14 12.34
CA ALA A 97 -1.56 16.56 12.74
C ALA A 97 -1.14 17.46 11.56
N ARG A 98 -0.17 17.03 10.75
CA ARG A 98 0.21 17.76 9.54
C ARG A 98 -0.91 17.81 8.49
N ALA A 99 -1.69 16.75 8.34
CA ALA A 99 -2.84 16.73 7.44
C ALA A 99 -3.92 17.71 7.90
N VAL A 100 -4.23 17.75 9.22
CA VAL A 100 -5.20 18.68 9.81
C VAL A 100 -4.72 20.12 9.66
N ALA A 101 -3.46 20.41 9.97
CA ALA A 101 -2.86 21.73 9.73
C ALA A 101 -2.91 22.13 8.24
N GLY A 102 -2.89 21.17 7.33
CA GLY A 102 -3.08 21.36 5.89
C GLY A 102 -4.53 21.53 5.44
N GLY A 103 -5.48 21.56 6.38
CA GLY A 103 -6.90 21.75 6.12
C GLY A 103 -7.70 20.45 5.94
N TRP A 104 -7.10 19.29 6.19
CA TRP A 104 -7.86 18.05 6.26
C TRP A 104 -8.72 18.05 7.51
N ARG A 105 -10.01 17.73 7.34
CA ARG A 105 -10.95 17.64 8.45
C ARG A 105 -10.99 16.23 8.97
N LEU A 106 -10.79 16.05 10.28
CA LEU A 106 -10.97 14.76 10.92
C LEU A 106 -12.41 14.28 10.67
N PRO A 107 -12.59 13.04 10.18
CA PRO A 107 -13.93 12.46 10.06
C PRO A 107 -14.58 12.38 11.43
N ASP A 108 -15.86 12.73 11.51
CA ASP A 108 -16.65 12.48 12.70
C ASP A 108 -16.72 10.96 12.95
N LEU A 109 -16.50 10.55 14.20
CA LEU A 109 -16.59 9.15 14.62
C LEU A 109 -17.95 8.55 14.34
N ASP A 110 -19.01 9.34 14.57
CA ASP A 110 -20.37 8.92 14.28
C ASP A 110 -20.64 8.87 12.78
N GLU A 111 -20.05 9.75 11.97
CA GLU A 111 -20.08 9.65 10.50
C GLU A 111 -19.35 8.40 10.00
N ARG A 112 -18.20 8.04 10.59
CA ARG A 112 -17.48 6.80 10.22
C ARG A 112 -18.27 5.54 10.59
N ARG A 113 -19.00 5.55 11.70
CA ARG A 113 -19.86 4.45 12.16
C ARG A 113 -21.19 4.39 11.41
N ALA A 114 -21.78 5.55 11.09
CA ALA A 114 -23.12 5.63 10.51
C ALA A 114 -23.16 5.49 8.98
N THR A 115 -22.02 5.51 8.29
CA THR A 115 -22.01 5.42 6.84
C THR A 115 -22.50 4.05 6.39
N ASN A 116 -23.77 3.93 6.02
CA ASN A 116 -24.45 2.85 5.29
C ASN A 116 -25.15 1.73 6.07
N VAL A 117 -25.43 1.86 7.35
CA VAL A 117 -26.30 0.89 8.07
C VAL A 117 -27.70 0.81 7.44
N GLU A 118 -28.24 1.92 6.90
CA GLU A 118 -29.59 1.97 6.30
C GLU A 118 -29.77 1.10 5.04
N HIS A 119 -28.69 0.65 4.41
CA HIS A 119 -28.78 -0.15 3.16
C HIS A 119 -28.58 -1.64 3.35
N LEU A 120 -28.36 -2.15 4.57
CA LEU A 120 -27.94 -3.52 4.84
C LEU A 120 -29.00 -4.43 5.44
N ASP A 121 -30.18 -3.90 5.80
CA ASP A 121 -31.23 -4.68 6.49
C ASP A 121 -31.79 -5.88 5.68
N ASP A 122 -31.43 -6.00 4.39
CA ASP A 122 -31.95 -7.05 3.49
C ASP A 122 -30.90 -8.07 3.02
N ILE A 123 -29.66 -8.02 3.53
CA ILE A 123 -28.60 -8.91 3.02
C ILE A 123 -28.44 -10.15 3.90
N PHE A 124 -29.17 -11.21 3.53
CA PHE A 124 -28.96 -12.54 4.10
C PHE A 124 -27.76 -13.22 3.44
N VAL A 125 -26.68 -13.41 4.21
CA VAL A 125 -25.52 -14.21 3.80
C VAL A 125 -25.72 -15.63 4.29
N ALA A 126 -26.40 -16.45 3.53
CA ALA A 126 -26.56 -17.86 3.82
C ALA A 126 -25.84 -18.72 2.78
N GLY A 127 -24.96 -19.62 3.21
CA GLY A 127 -24.38 -20.65 2.36
C GLY A 127 -23.27 -20.17 1.43
N MET A 128 -22.26 -19.47 1.96
CA MET A 128 -21.15 -18.92 1.19
C MET A 128 -20.19 -19.95 0.58
N GLY A 129 -20.29 -21.22 0.99
CA GLY A 129 -19.40 -22.28 0.54
C GLY A 129 -18.09 -22.34 1.32
N THR A 130 -17.19 -23.25 0.90
CA THR A 130 -15.82 -23.33 1.45
C THR A 130 -14.86 -22.46 0.66
N PRO A 131 -13.67 -22.13 1.21
CA PRO A 131 -12.64 -21.41 0.47
C PRO A 131 -12.34 -22.02 -0.91
N GLU A 132 -12.30 -23.35 -1.01
CA GLU A 132 -12.06 -24.07 -2.26
C GLU A 132 -13.18 -23.82 -3.28
N THR A 133 -14.46 -23.89 -2.86
CA THR A 133 -15.60 -23.65 -3.76
C THR A 133 -15.69 -22.19 -4.20
N ILE A 134 -15.31 -21.24 -3.34
CA ILE A 134 -15.29 -19.81 -3.68
C ILE A 134 -14.26 -19.54 -4.76
N VAL A 135 -13.09 -20.20 -4.72
CA VAL A 135 -12.04 -20.01 -5.70
C VAL A 135 -12.14 -20.94 -6.91
N GLU A 136 -13.04 -21.92 -6.92
CA GLU A 136 -13.10 -22.97 -7.94
C GLU A 136 -13.11 -22.43 -9.38
N HIS A 137 -13.91 -21.38 -9.65
CA HIS A 137 -13.95 -20.75 -10.97
C HIS A 137 -12.84 -19.73 -11.22
N GLU A 138 -12.16 -19.27 -10.17
CA GLU A 138 -11.00 -18.37 -10.28
C GLU A 138 -9.70 -19.17 -10.47
N THR A 139 -9.76 -20.48 -10.26
CA THR A 139 -8.62 -21.39 -10.49
C THR A 139 -8.51 -21.85 -11.95
N GLU A 140 -9.48 -21.56 -12.80
CA GLU A 140 -9.36 -21.81 -14.23
C GLU A 140 -8.22 -20.95 -14.78
N LEU A 141 -7.06 -21.58 -14.87
CA LEU A 141 -5.81 -21.02 -15.40
C LEU A 141 -5.96 -20.39 -16.79
N ALA A 142 -7.05 -20.70 -17.50
CA ALA A 142 -7.41 -20.10 -18.78
C ALA A 142 -7.61 -18.57 -18.73
N SER A 143 -7.81 -17.98 -17.53
CA SER A 143 -7.99 -16.54 -17.38
C SER A 143 -6.68 -15.75 -17.19
N PHE A 144 -5.58 -16.43 -16.89
CA PHE A 144 -4.27 -15.77 -16.82
C PHE A 144 -3.67 -15.60 -18.22
N PRO A 145 -3.03 -14.44 -18.49
CA PRO A 145 -2.27 -14.26 -19.72
C PRO A 145 -1.15 -15.32 -19.83
N ASP A 146 -0.90 -15.87 -21.01
CA ASP A 146 0.19 -16.82 -21.28
C ASP A 146 1.54 -16.36 -20.71
N ILE A 147 1.75 -15.05 -20.64
CA ILE A 147 2.97 -14.45 -20.10
C ILE A 147 3.20 -14.83 -18.63
N PHE A 148 2.15 -14.98 -17.82
CA PHE A 148 2.27 -15.38 -16.42
C PHE A 148 2.94 -16.74 -16.28
N PHE A 149 2.48 -17.75 -17.05
CA PHE A 149 3.03 -19.10 -17.01
C PHE A 149 4.47 -19.15 -17.51
N ARG A 150 4.77 -18.40 -18.55
CA ARG A 150 6.12 -18.32 -19.12
C ARG A 150 7.12 -17.67 -18.16
N ILE A 151 6.69 -16.64 -17.41
CA ILE A 151 7.52 -16.00 -16.39
C ILE A 151 7.75 -16.97 -15.23
N LYS A 152 6.70 -17.68 -14.81
CA LYS A 152 6.80 -18.69 -13.76
C LYS A 152 7.76 -19.81 -14.13
N GLU A 153 7.66 -20.37 -15.34
CA GLU A 153 8.60 -21.39 -15.86
C GLU A 153 10.05 -20.91 -15.81
N VAL A 154 10.29 -19.64 -16.15
CA VAL A 154 11.62 -19.04 -16.08
C VAL A 154 12.10 -18.84 -14.64
N LEU A 155 11.19 -18.54 -13.69
CA LEU A 155 11.54 -18.45 -12.27
C LEU A 155 11.92 -19.78 -11.64
N GLU A 156 11.29 -20.86 -12.08
CA GLU A 156 11.55 -22.23 -11.61
C GLU A 156 12.82 -22.86 -12.25
N ASP A 157 13.33 -22.27 -13.33
CA ASP A 157 14.54 -22.71 -14.01
C ASP A 157 15.79 -21.99 -13.47
N ASP A 158 16.50 -22.64 -12.57
CA ASP A 158 17.75 -22.10 -12.00
C ASP A 158 18.85 -21.83 -13.05
N ALA A 159 18.75 -22.44 -14.24
CA ALA A 159 19.68 -22.25 -15.37
C ALA A 159 19.20 -21.16 -16.35
N ALA A 160 18.08 -20.49 -16.08
CA ALA A 160 17.57 -19.47 -16.97
C ALA A 160 18.56 -18.30 -17.14
N SER A 161 18.97 -18.05 -18.36
CA SER A 161 19.84 -16.90 -18.66
C SER A 161 19.11 -15.58 -18.59
N ALA A 162 19.85 -14.50 -18.29
CA ALA A 162 19.32 -13.13 -18.32
C ALA A 162 18.64 -12.78 -19.66
N ASP A 163 19.20 -13.25 -20.77
CA ASP A 163 18.62 -13.06 -22.11
C ASP A 163 17.29 -13.79 -22.29
N ARG A 164 17.15 -15.02 -21.75
CA ARG A 164 15.89 -15.77 -21.79
C ARG A 164 14.81 -15.05 -21.00
N ILE A 165 15.14 -14.55 -19.80
CA ILE A 165 14.25 -13.76 -18.96
C ILE A 165 13.80 -12.50 -19.68
N ALA A 166 14.74 -11.71 -20.18
CA ALA A 166 14.46 -10.47 -20.91
C ALA A 166 13.56 -10.74 -22.13
N LYS A 167 13.83 -11.80 -22.87
CA LYS A 167 13.05 -12.19 -24.05
C LYS A 167 11.61 -12.57 -23.68
N VAL A 168 11.42 -13.35 -22.63
CA VAL A 168 10.08 -13.74 -22.17
C VAL A 168 9.29 -12.52 -21.73
N VAL A 169 9.83 -11.69 -20.85
CA VAL A 169 9.15 -10.49 -20.33
C VAL A 169 8.83 -9.51 -21.46
N SER A 170 9.74 -9.33 -22.42
CA SER A 170 9.56 -8.38 -23.54
C SER A 170 8.46 -8.81 -24.54
N THR A 171 7.93 -10.02 -24.45
CA THR A 171 6.81 -10.43 -25.33
C THR A 171 5.50 -9.75 -24.99
N ASP A 172 5.36 -9.23 -23.77
CA ASP A 172 4.20 -8.44 -23.35
C ASP A 172 4.58 -6.96 -23.20
N ILE A 173 4.09 -6.14 -24.12
CA ILE A 173 4.41 -4.70 -24.17
C ILE A 173 3.84 -3.98 -22.94
N GLY A 174 2.63 -4.35 -22.49
CA GLY A 174 1.98 -3.73 -21.33
C GLY A 174 2.70 -4.01 -20.02
N LEU A 175 3.11 -5.27 -19.82
CA LEU A 175 3.91 -5.69 -18.69
C LEU A 175 5.30 -5.02 -18.71
N SER A 176 5.96 -5.02 -19.87
CA SER A 176 7.26 -4.36 -20.05
C SER A 176 7.21 -2.88 -19.68
N ALA A 177 6.18 -2.15 -20.13
CA ALA A 177 6.01 -0.75 -19.82
C ALA A 177 5.82 -0.50 -18.30
N LYS A 178 5.02 -1.34 -17.63
CA LYS A 178 4.81 -1.25 -16.17
C LYS A 178 6.09 -1.57 -15.39
N LEU A 179 6.82 -2.60 -15.79
CA LEU A 179 8.11 -2.95 -15.17
C LEU A 179 9.13 -1.81 -15.34
N LEU A 180 9.26 -1.26 -16.55
CA LEU A 180 10.17 -0.14 -16.77
C LEU A 180 9.76 1.09 -15.96
N LYS A 181 8.47 1.38 -15.82
CA LYS A 181 7.97 2.45 -14.96
C LYS A 181 8.33 2.20 -13.48
N LEU A 182 8.17 0.98 -12.99
CA LEU A 182 8.52 0.61 -11.62
C LEU A 182 10.02 0.73 -11.38
N VAL A 183 10.86 0.18 -12.25
CA VAL A 183 12.31 0.19 -12.11
C VAL A 183 12.89 1.62 -12.23
N ASN A 184 12.24 2.51 -12.98
CA ASN A 184 12.60 3.93 -13.08
C ASN A 184 12.00 4.80 -11.96
N SER A 185 11.25 4.22 -11.04
CA SER A 185 10.68 4.97 -9.91
C SER A 185 11.75 5.31 -8.85
N PRO A 186 11.47 6.26 -7.96
CA PRO A 186 12.37 6.58 -6.84
C PRO A 186 12.70 5.37 -5.94
N LEU A 187 11.86 4.33 -5.96
CA LEU A 187 12.05 3.07 -5.22
C LEU A 187 13.40 2.40 -5.55
N TYR A 188 13.84 2.48 -6.81
CA TYR A 188 15.12 1.91 -7.25
C TYR A 188 16.24 2.96 -7.30
N GLY A 189 15.93 4.22 -7.49
CA GLY A 189 16.88 5.33 -7.41
C GLY A 189 18.04 5.27 -8.41
N PHE A 190 17.84 4.62 -9.58
CA PHE A 190 18.89 4.58 -10.59
C PHE A 190 19.18 5.97 -11.17
N PRO A 191 20.47 6.35 -11.31
CA PRO A 191 20.85 7.70 -11.78
C PRO A 191 20.53 7.94 -13.24
N GLN A 192 20.31 6.89 -14.03
CA GLN A 192 19.99 6.95 -15.45
C GLN A 192 18.70 6.19 -15.73
N THR A 193 17.90 6.72 -16.65
CA THR A 193 16.68 6.06 -17.11
C THR A 193 17.00 4.71 -17.76
N ILE A 194 16.26 3.68 -17.36
CA ILE A 194 16.31 2.33 -17.91
C ILE A 194 15.28 2.24 -19.02
N ASP A 195 15.73 2.02 -20.24
CA ASP A 195 14.93 2.09 -21.47
C ASP A 195 14.56 0.71 -22.06
N SER A 196 15.13 -0.37 -21.48
CA SER A 196 14.90 -1.71 -21.98
C SER A 196 14.84 -2.76 -20.88
N ILE A 197 14.09 -3.84 -21.11
CA ILE A 197 13.99 -4.98 -20.18
C ILE A 197 15.36 -5.67 -20.02
N SER A 198 16.14 -5.78 -21.07
CA SER A 198 17.50 -6.35 -20.98
C SER A 198 18.39 -5.56 -20.01
N ARG A 199 18.30 -4.23 -20.04
CA ARG A 199 19.03 -3.37 -19.12
C ARG A 199 18.47 -3.48 -17.68
N ALA A 200 17.14 -3.58 -17.53
CA ALA A 200 16.51 -3.83 -16.24
C ALA A 200 16.99 -5.16 -15.64
N VAL A 201 17.04 -6.24 -16.41
CA VAL A 201 17.58 -7.54 -15.99
C VAL A 201 19.03 -7.43 -15.52
N ALA A 202 19.85 -6.68 -16.24
CA ALA A 202 21.27 -6.52 -15.90
C ALA A 202 21.49 -5.72 -14.59
N LEU A 203 20.60 -4.81 -14.26
CA LEU A 203 20.73 -3.91 -13.09
C LEU A 203 19.98 -4.43 -11.85
N VAL A 204 18.79 -4.98 -12.03
CA VAL A 204 17.93 -5.49 -10.95
C VAL A 204 18.24 -6.95 -10.64
N GLY A 205 18.60 -7.72 -11.65
CA GLY A 205 18.73 -9.17 -11.56
C GLY A 205 17.58 -9.88 -12.29
N GLY A 206 17.87 -11.06 -12.82
CA GLY A 206 16.89 -11.80 -13.63
C GLY A 206 15.76 -12.39 -12.79
N LYS A 207 16.09 -13.04 -11.67
CA LYS A 207 15.10 -13.63 -10.75
C LYS A 207 14.21 -12.54 -10.14
N GLU A 208 14.81 -11.43 -9.71
CA GLU A 208 14.13 -10.29 -9.13
C GLU A 208 13.14 -9.66 -10.11
N LEU A 209 13.59 -9.40 -11.35
CA LEU A 209 12.71 -8.84 -12.39
C LEU A 209 11.57 -9.80 -12.76
N SER A 210 11.84 -11.10 -12.81
CA SER A 210 10.81 -12.12 -13.07
C SER A 210 9.78 -12.18 -11.94
N THR A 211 10.23 -12.04 -10.69
CA THR A 211 9.33 -11.98 -9.52
C THR A 211 8.41 -10.75 -9.58
N LEU A 212 8.97 -9.59 -9.93
CA LEU A 212 8.18 -8.36 -10.14
C LEU A 212 7.17 -8.54 -11.29
N ALA A 213 7.61 -9.14 -12.39
CA ALA A 213 6.75 -9.41 -13.55
C ALA A 213 5.59 -10.34 -13.20
N LEU A 214 5.85 -11.38 -12.40
CA LEU A 214 4.82 -12.30 -11.91
C LEU A 214 3.77 -11.57 -11.07
N GLY A 215 4.19 -10.75 -10.10
CA GLY A 215 3.29 -9.98 -9.26
C GLY A 215 2.43 -9.00 -10.05
N ILE A 216 3.03 -8.23 -10.95
CA ILE A 216 2.30 -7.29 -11.81
C ILE A 216 1.30 -8.02 -12.73
N SER A 217 1.64 -9.22 -13.20
CA SER A 217 0.73 -10.03 -14.02
C SER A 217 -0.49 -10.50 -13.21
N ALA A 218 -0.29 -10.88 -11.95
CA ALA A 218 -1.39 -11.27 -11.05
C ALA A 218 -2.35 -10.10 -10.80
N ILE A 219 -1.83 -8.88 -10.60
CA ILE A 219 -2.66 -7.66 -10.43
C ILE A 219 -3.59 -7.44 -11.64
N ASN A 220 -3.11 -7.67 -12.86
CA ASN A 220 -3.89 -7.44 -14.07
C ASN A 220 -5.13 -8.36 -14.18
N TYR A 221 -5.19 -9.43 -13.39
CA TYR A 221 -6.34 -10.31 -13.32
C TYR A 221 -7.56 -9.66 -12.66
N PHE A 222 -7.33 -8.71 -11.73
CA PHE A 222 -8.40 -8.10 -10.93
C PHE A 222 -8.83 -6.73 -11.49
N LYS A 223 -9.51 -6.72 -12.64
CA LYS A 223 -9.95 -5.46 -13.29
C LYS A 223 -11.42 -5.14 -13.09
N ASP A 224 -12.24 -6.14 -12.74
CA ASP A 224 -13.70 -6.04 -12.81
C ASP A 224 -14.36 -6.05 -11.41
N ILE A 225 -13.71 -5.42 -10.41
CA ILE A 225 -14.31 -5.21 -9.09
C ILE A 225 -15.15 -3.93 -9.13
N PRO A 226 -16.43 -3.97 -8.68
CA PRO A 226 -17.29 -2.79 -8.70
C PRO A 226 -16.70 -1.63 -7.88
N PRO A 227 -16.59 -0.42 -8.47
CA PRO A 227 -16.01 0.74 -7.79
C PRO A 227 -16.86 1.22 -6.60
N GLU A 228 -18.15 0.87 -6.58
CA GLU A 228 -19.06 1.16 -5.48
C GLU A 228 -18.74 0.36 -4.22
N LEU A 229 -18.11 -0.80 -4.39
CA LEU A 229 -17.72 -1.69 -3.29
C LEU A 229 -16.41 -1.27 -2.66
N VAL A 230 -15.40 -1.02 -3.48
CA VAL A 230 -14.04 -0.71 -3.04
C VAL A 230 -13.38 0.31 -3.96
N ASP A 231 -12.79 1.35 -3.38
CA ASP A 231 -11.87 2.20 -4.12
C ASP A 231 -10.58 1.44 -4.46
N MET A 232 -10.55 0.89 -5.67
CA MET A 232 -9.39 0.13 -6.16
C MET A 232 -8.10 0.95 -6.19
N GLN A 233 -8.17 2.29 -6.26
CA GLN A 233 -6.99 3.14 -6.18
C GLN A 233 -6.40 3.12 -4.76
N SER A 234 -7.23 3.24 -3.75
CA SER A 234 -6.81 3.12 -2.35
C SER A 234 -6.31 1.73 -2.02
N PHE A 235 -7.00 0.68 -2.46
CA PHE A 235 -6.55 -0.72 -2.30
C PHE A 235 -5.14 -0.93 -2.86
N TRP A 236 -4.90 -0.52 -4.10
CA TRP A 236 -3.57 -0.69 -4.71
C TRP A 236 -2.51 0.22 -4.10
N ARG A 237 -2.88 1.41 -3.64
CA ARG A 237 -1.97 2.29 -2.89
C ARG A 237 -1.51 1.61 -1.61
N HIS A 238 -2.43 1.07 -0.82
CA HIS A 238 -2.13 0.28 0.37
C HIS A 238 -1.18 -0.89 0.05
N SER A 239 -1.56 -1.74 -0.89
CA SER A 239 -0.76 -2.90 -1.32
C SER A 239 0.65 -2.52 -1.79
N ILE A 240 0.79 -1.43 -2.56
CA ILE A 240 2.11 -0.93 -3.00
C ILE A 240 2.92 -0.42 -1.81
N THR A 241 2.30 0.32 -0.89
CA THR A 241 2.98 0.87 0.29
C THR A 241 3.45 -0.26 1.21
N CYS A 242 2.62 -1.27 1.45
CA CYS A 242 3.00 -2.48 2.17
C CYS A 242 4.18 -3.20 1.48
N GLY A 243 4.14 -3.36 0.17
CA GLY A 243 5.26 -3.90 -0.60
C GLY A 243 6.55 -3.11 -0.44
N ILE A 244 6.49 -1.78 -0.44
CA ILE A 244 7.65 -0.90 -0.22
C ILE A 244 8.24 -1.12 1.18
N PHE A 245 7.42 -1.12 2.23
CA PHE A 245 7.89 -1.36 3.59
C PHE A 245 8.44 -2.77 3.76
N ALA A 246 7.78 -3.79 3.23
CA ALA A 246 8.29 -5.17 3.26
C ALA A 246 9.67 -5.29 2.58
N ARG A 247 9.84 -4.65 1.42
CA ARG A 247 11.12 -4.57 0.72
C ARG A 247 12.21 -3.88 1.56
N MET A 248 11.86 -2.75 2.19
CA MET A 248 12.81 -2.00 3.04
C MET A 248 13.24 -2.83 4.25
N LEU A 249 12.29 -3.46 4.96
CA LEU A 249 12.56 -4.33 6.10
C LEU A 249 13.42 -5.52 5.70
N ALA A 250 13.08 -6.20 4.60
CA ALA A 250 13.88 -7.32 4.08
C ALA A 250 15.30 -6.89 3.71
N GLY A 251 15.47 -5.68 3.17
CA GLY A 251 16.78 -5.12 2.82
C GLY A 251 17.71 -4.91 4.00
N THR A 252 17.19 -4.90 5.23
CA THR A 252 18.02 -4.84 6.46
C THR A 252 18.54 -6.22 6.88
N GLN A 253 18.04 -7.29 6.29
CA GLN A 253 18.37 -8.67 6.63
C GLN A 253 19.23 -9.30 5.53
N SER A 254 20.38 -9.86 5.93
CA SER A 254 21.25 -10.56 4.97
C SER A 254 20.61 -11.85 4.47
N GLY A 255 20.70 -12.08 3.16
CA GLY A 255 20.25 -13.33 2.52
C GLY A 255 18.78 -13.32 2.08
N LEU A 256 18.02 -12.26 2.36
CA LEU A 256 16.67 -12.09 1.81
C LEU A 256 16.71 -11.34 0.48
N SER A 257 15.78 -11.68 -0.43
CA SER A 257 15.57 -10.95 -1.70
C SER A 257 14.51 -9.86 -1.50
N PRO A 258 14.88 -8.57 -1.46
CA PRO A 258 13.92 -7.49 -1.22
C PRO A 258 12.75 -7.46 -2.22
N GLU A 259 12.99 -7.82 -3.48
CA GLU A 259 11.96 -7.84 -4.52
C GLU A 259 10.89 -8.90 -4.25
N ARG A 260 11.27 -10.04 -3.67
CA ARG A 260 10.32 -11.08 -3.25
C ARG A 260 9.38 -10.56 -2.15
N PHE A 261 9.92 -9.82 -1.19
CA PHE A 261 9.11 -9.20 -0.13
C PHE A 261 8.23 -8.06 -0.65
N PHE A 262 8.72 -7.30 -1.64
CA PHE A 262 7.87 -6.33 -2.31
C PHE A 262 6.63 -7.00 -2.92
N ILE A 263 6.78 -8.13 -3.58
CA ILE A 263 5.65 -8.87 -4.15
C ILE A 263 4.77 -9.51 -3.06
N GLY A 264 5.39 -10.04 -1.99
CA GLY A 264 4.64 -10.54 -0.83
C GLY A 264 3.72 -9.48 -0.24
N GLY A 265 4.24 -8.29 0.04
CA GLY A 265 3.44 -7.18 0.53
C GLY A 265 2.46 -6.61 -0.49
N LEU A 266 2.81 -6.61 -1.79
CA LEU A 266 1.91 -6.17 -2.86
C LEU A 266 0.67 -7.06 -3.01
N LEU A 267 0.79 -8.35 -2.71
CA LEU A 267 -0.26 -9.35 -2.91
C LEU A 267 -0.84 -9.89 -1.59
N HIS A 268 -0.44 -9.36 -0.43
CA HIS A 268 -0.85 -9.91 0.87
C HIS A 268 -2.37 -10.02 1.00
N ASP A 269 -3.10 -9.07 0.47
CA ASP A 269 -4.56 -8.96 0.49
C ASP A 269 -5.24 -9.52 -0.77
N VAL A 270 -4.55 -10.31 -1.60
CA VAL A 270 -5.11 -10.84 -2.86
C VAL A 270 -6.39 -11.63 -2.65
N GLY A 271 -6.54 -12.31 -1.52
CA GLY A 271 -7.76 -13.04 -1.16
C GLY A 271 -8.98 -12.12 -1.01
N ARG A 272 -8.80 -10.87 -0.53
CA ARG A 272 -9.90 -9.89 -0.45
C ARG A 272 -10.46 -9.54 -1.82
N LEU A 273 -9.63 -9.49 -2.85
CA LEU A 273 -10.10 -9.23 -4.20
C LEU A 273 -11.06 -10.32 -4.71
N ILE A 274 -10.82 -11.57 -4.30
CA ILE A 274 -11.76 -12.68 -4.58
C ILE A 274 -13.04 -12.52 -3.77
N LEU A 275 -12.93 -12.19 -2.47
CA LEU A 275 -14.09 -11.92 -1.63
C LEU A 275 -14.95 -10.79 -2.22
N PHE A 276 -14.37 -9.68 -2.60
CA PHE A 276 -15.07 -8.56 -3.24
C PHE A 276 -15.76 -8.97 -4.54
N LYS A 277 -15.12 -9.84 -5.32
CA LYS A 277 -15.65 -10.29 -6.60
C LYS A 277 -16.77 -11.33 -6.45
N LYS A 278 -16.62 -12.26 -5.51
CA LYS A 278 -17.54 -13.42 -5.32
C LYS A 278 -18.60 -13.21 -4.27
N LEU A 279 -18.25 -12.47 -3.23
CA LEU A 279 -19.10 -12.25 -2.06
C LEU A 279 -19.20 -10.74 -1.76
N PRO A 280 -19.62 -9.90 -2.74
CA PRO A 280 -19.61 -8.44 -2.59
C PRO A 280 -20.44 -7.96 -1.40
N TYR A 281 -21.59 -8.57 -1.16
CA TYR A 281 -22.48 -8.18 -0.06
C TYR A 281 -21.89 -8.55 1.30
N ALA A 282 -21.42 -9.79 1.46
CA ALA A 282 -20.77 -10.23 2.69
C ALA A 282 -19.49 -9.43 3.00
N SER A 283 -18.74 -9.07 1.97
CA SER A 283 -17.58 -8.21 2.10
C SER A 283 -17.96 -6.80 2.57
N THR A 284 -19.06 -6.24 2.06
CA THR A 284 -19.60 -4.96 2.52
C THR A 284 -20.02 -5.05 3.99
N GLU A 285 -20.75 -6.10 4.36
CA GLU A 285 -21.17 -6.34 5.73
C GLU A 285 -19.98 -6.48 6.68
N ALA A 286 -18.95 -7.23 6.30
CA ALA A 286 -17.72 -7.33 7.09
C ALA A 286 -17.01 -5.98 7.28
N MET A 287 -16.94 -5.15 6.23
CA MET A 287 -16.37 -3.81 6.32
C MET A 287 -17.15 -2.89 7.27
N LEU A 288 -18.48 -2.98 7.25
CA LEU A 288 -19.34 -2.21 8.14
C LEU A 288 -19.24 -2.72 9.58
N PHE A 289 -19.30 -4.04 9.75
CA PHE A 289 -19.15 -4.69 11.06
C PHE A 289 -17.81 -4.32 11.72
N ALA A 290 -16.72 -4.29 10.93
CA ALA A 290 -15.41 -3.83 11.40
C ALA A 290 -15.45 -2.40 11.93
N ARG A 291 -16.10 -1.49 11.20
CA ARG A 291 -16.22 -0.07 11.60
C ARG A 291 -17.10 0.12 12.83
N GLU A 292 -18.27 -0.53 12.87
CA GLU A 292 -19.21 -0.41 13.99
C GLU A 292 -18.63 -0.93 15.30
N ASN A 293 -17.86 -2.00 15.22
CA ASN A 293 -17.32 -2.68 16.40
C ASN A 293 -15.84 -2.33 16.65
N CYS A 294 -15.26 -1.43 15.87
CA CYS A 294 -13.83 -1.08 15.94
C CYS A 294 -12.92 -2.33 15.91
N LEU A 295 -13.19 -3.26 15.00
CA LEU A 295 -12.44 -4.51 14.84
C LEU A 295 -11.48 -4.44 13.66
N PRO A 296 -10.34 -5.18 13.71
CA PRO A 296 -9.56 -5.48 12.53
C PRO A 296 -10.44 -6.14 11.45
N LEU A 297 -10.22 -5.78 10.18
CA LEU A 297 -11.08 -6.30 9.11
C LEU A 297 -11.02 -7.83 8.98
N VAL A 298 -9.87 -8.45 9.26
CA VAL A 298 -9.71 -9.92 9.25
C VAL A 298 -10.61 -10.61 10.29
N GLU A 299 -10.81 -10.00 11.45
CA GLU A 299 -11.71 -10.53 12.48
C GLU A 299 -13.17 -10.33 12.07
N ALA A 300 -13.49 -9.20 11.46
CA ALA A 300 -14.83 -8.94 10.92
C ALA A 300 -15.18 -9.88 9.76
N GLU A 301 -14.22 -10.15 8.86
CA GLU A 301 -14.38 -11.17 7.81
C GLU A 301 -14.73 -12.52 8.42
N THR A 302 -14.00 -12.95 9.45
CA THR A 302 -14.25 -14.21 10.14
C THR A 302 -15.60 -14.24 10.86
N ALA A 303 -15.98 -13.12 11.50
CA ALA A 303 -17.25 -13.03 12.21
C ALA A 303 -18.47 -13.09 11.28
N VAL A 304 -18.37 -12.47 10.09
CA VAL A 304 -19.48 -12.37 9.12
C VAL A 304 -19.51 -13.57 8.18
N MET A 305 -18.35 -14.05 7.74
CA MET A 305 -18.24 -15.06 6.67
C MET A 305 -17.74 -16.43 7.15
N GLU A 306 -17.40 -16.58 8.43
CA GLU A 306 -16.75 -17.79 8.98
C GLU A 306 -15.43 -18.16 8.31
N LEU A 307 -14.86 -17.22 7.54
CA LEU A 307 -13.58 -17.32 6.84
C LEU A 307 -13.00 -15.92 6.63
N CYS A 308 -11.69 -15.82 6.43
CA CYS A 308 -11.04 -14.57 6.10
C CYS A 308 -10.29 -14.65 4.76
N HIS A 309 -9.80 -13.51 4.29
CA HIS A 309 -9.11 -13.43 3.00
C HIS A 309 -7.85 -14.31 2.92
N THR A 310 -7.17 -14.61 4.04
CA THR A 310 -6.03 -15.54 4.03
C THR A 310 -6.46 -16.98 3.80
N ASP A 311 -7.67 -17.37 4.21
CA ASP A 311 -8.22 -18.68 3.90
C ASP A 311 -8.54 -18.83 2.41
N ILE A 312 -8.93 -17.73 1.76
CA ILE A 312 -9.14 -17.67 0.31
C ILE A 312 -7.82 -17.67 -0.45
N SER A 313 -6.80 -16.92 0.03
CA SER A 313 -5.52 -16.86 -0.65
C SER A 313 -4.79 -18.20 -0.70
N LYS A 314 -4.95 -19.07 0.33
CA LYS A 314 -4.33 -20.39 0.37
C LYS A 314 -4.67 -21.27 -0.86
N PRO A 315 -5.95 -21.63 -1.10
CA PRO A 315 -6.31 -22.43 -2.29
C PRO A 315 -6.07 -21.68 -3.60
N LEU A 316 -6.24 -20.35 -3.62
CA LEU A 316 -5.99 -19.52 -4.80
C LEU A 316 -4.54 -19.63 -5.26
N LEU A 317 -3.59 -19.35 -4.36
CA LEU A 317 -2.16 -19.38 -4.67
C LEU A 317 -1.66 -20.79 -4.99
N ALA A 318 -2.24 -21.81 -4.33
CA ALA A 318 -1.96 -23.21 -4.64
C ALA A 318 -2.40 -23.58 -6.07
N ALA A 319 -3.63 -23.20 -6.45
CA ALA A 319 -4.16 -23.43 -7.80
C ALA A 319 -3.37 -22.68 -8.86
N TRP A 320 -2.96 -21.45 -8.58
CA TRP A 320 -2.07 -20.67 -9.43
C TRP A 320 -0.63 -21.19 -9.41
N LYS A 321 -0.34 -22.18 -8.58
CA LYS A 321 1.00 -22.74 -8.37
C LYS A 321 2.03 -21.63 -8.12
N PHE A 322 1.68 -20.67 -7.29
CA PHE A 322 2.60 -19.62 -6.86
C PHE A 322 3.82 -20.24 -6.15
N PRO A 323 5.01 -19.61 -6.24
CA PRO A 323 6.15 -20.05 -5.45
C PRO A 323 5.82 -20.09 -3.97
N GLU A 324 6.14 -21.21 -3.30
CA GLU A 324 5.82 -21.39 -1.87
C GLU A 324 6.36 -20.25 -1.00
N SER A 325 7.55 -19.76 -1.32
CA SER A 325 8.19 -18.64 -0.63
C SER A 325 7.42 -17.31 -0.70
N LEU A 326 6.56 -17.13 -1.72
CA LEU A 326 5.62 -16.00 -1.80
C LEU A 326 4.31 -16.35 -1.09
N ALA A 327 3.78 -17.55 -1.33
CA ALA A 327 2.52 -17.99 -0.74
C ALA A 327 2.55 -17.97 0.79
N VAL A 328 3.66 -18.36 1.40
CA VAL A 328 3.84 -18.31 2.87
C VAL A 328 3.70 -16.89 3.41
N MET A 329 4.34 -15.91 2.80
CA MET A 329 4.25 -14.51 3.24
C MET A 329 2.81 -14.00 3.16
N ILE A 330 2.08 -14.35 2.10
CA ILE A 330 0.71 -13.93 1.86
C ILE A 330 -0.27 -14.65 2.79
N ASN A 331 -0.12 -15.95 2.97
CA ASN A 331 -1.08 -16.77 3.72
C ASN A 331 -0.96 -16.61 5.25
N TYR A 332 0.18 -16.19 5.76
CA TYR A 332 0.46 -16.14 7.20
C TYR A 332 0.76 -14.72 7.71
N HIS A 333 0.51 -13.66 6.93
CA HIS A 333 0.85 -12.30 7.34
C HIS A 333 0.04 -11.81 8.56
N HIS A 334 -1.17 -12.32 8.83
CA HIS A 334 -1.89 -12.01 10.07
C HIS A 334 -1.43 -12.86 11.25
N ASN A 335 -1.03 -14.11 11.01
CA ASN A 335 -0.61 -15.05 12.05
C ASN A 335 0.78 -15.65 11.74
N PRO A 336 1.87 -14.83 11.73
CA PRO A 336 3.19 -15.29 11.34
C PRO A 336 3.70 -16.47 12.18
N MET A 337 3.30 -16.53 13.45
CA MET A 337 3.76 -17.56 14.40
C MET A 337 3.15 -18.94 14.15
N GLU A 338 2.13 -19.05 13.30
CA GLU A 338 1.58 -20.33 12.86
C GLU A 338 2.46 -21.03 11.83
N TYR A 339 3.39 -20.31 11.20
CA TYR A 339 4.34 -20.89 10.27
C TYR A 339 5.67 -21.25 10.97
N PRO A 340 6.29 -22.41 10.68
CA PRO A 340 7.52 -22.85 11.37
C PRO A 340 8.69 -21.87 11.30
N ASN A 341 8.79 -21.09 10.20
CA ASN A 341 9.79 -20.05 10.01
C ASN A 341 9.11 -18.68 9.93
N PRO A 342 8.78 -18.04 11.06
CA PRO A 342 7.90 -16.88 11.09
C PRO A 342 8.49 -15.58 10.49
N LEU A 343 9.80 -15.53 10.26
CA LEU A 343 10.48 -14.29 9.86
C LEU A 343 9.90 -13.67 8.58
N GLU A 344 9.67 -14.46 7.56
CA GLU A 344 9.21 -13.96 6.27
C GLU A 344 7.78 -13.42 6.35
N PRO A 345 6.78 -14.16 6.86
CA PRO A 345 5.45 -13.60 7.04
C PRO A 345 5.40 -12.47 8.08
N ALA A 346 6.25 -12.50 9.13
CA ALA A 346 6.35 -11.42 10.10
C ALA A 346 6.84 -10.09 9.49
N ILE A 347 7.73 -10.14 8.51
CA ILE A 347 8.16 -8.93 7.79
C ILE A 347 6.97 -8.32 7.05
N VAL A 348 6.12 -9.13 6.40
CA VAL A 348 4.92 -8.61 5.72
C VAL A 348 3.90 -8.11 6.73
N HIS A 349 3.70 -8.81 7.84
CA HIS A 349 2.84 -8.36 8.96
C HIS A 349 3.24 -6.98 9.47
N VAL A 350 4.53 -6.77 9.77
CA VAL A 350 5.03 -5.46 10.24
C VAL A 350 4.88 -4.40 9.14
N ALA A 351 5.10 -4.76 7.87
CA ALA A 351 4.94 -3.84 6.75
C ALA A 351 3.50 -3.40 6.56
N ASP A 352 2.54 -4.29 6.74
CA ASP A 352 1.10 -3.98 6.71
C ASP A 352 0.72 -3.05 7.85
N ASN A 353 1.15 -3.33 9.09
CA ASN A 353 0.92 -2.44 10.23
C ASN A 353 1.54 -1.05 10.02
N LEU A 354 2.76 -0.95 9.48
CA LEU A 354 3.37 0.33 9.11
C LEU A 354 2.54 1.08 8.05
N THR A 355 2.00 0.36 7.07
CA THR A 355 1.16 0.93 6.03
C THR A 355 -0.12 1.50 6.62
N ASN A 356 -0.81 0.73 7.45
CA ASN A 356 -2.02 1.17 8.15
C ASN A 356 -1.72 2.44 8.99
N ALA A 357 -0.62 2.46 9.74
CA ALA A 357 -0.24 3.62 10.56
C ALA A 357 -0.01 4.90 9.73
N VAL A 358 0.62 4.83 8.56
CA VAL A 358 0.84 6.01 7.71
C VAL A 358 -0.42 6.42 6.94
N GLU A 359 -1.35 5.51 6.71
CA GLU A 359 -2.60 5.77 5.99
C GLU A 359 -3.69 6.40 6.88
N ILE A 360 -3.57 6.36 8.20
CA ILE A 360 -4.49 7.03 9.14
C ILE A 360 -4.67 8.50 8.77
N ALA A 361 -3.59 9.21 8.46
CA ALA A 361 -3.61 10.61 8.02
C ALA A 361 -4.35 10.87 6.69
N GLN A 362 -4.75 9.83 5.98
CA GLN A 362 -5.49 9.90 4.73
C GLN A 362 -6.93 9.35 4.86
N GLY A 363 -7.42 9.23 6.10
CA GLY A 363 -8.73 8.66 6.40
C GLY A 363 -8.71 7.14 6.52
N GLY A 364 -7.68 6.57 7.17
CA GLY A 364 -7.46 5.13 7.34
C GLY A 364 -8.76 4.33 7.53
N MET A 365 -8.89 3.23 6.81
CA MET A 365 -10.20 2.57 6.68
C MET A 365 -10.50 1.63 7.84
N TYR A 366 -9.47 1.04 8.48
CA TYR A 366 -9.67 -0.03 9.47
C TYR A 366 -8.69 0.08 10.62
N VAL A 367 -9.08 -0.50 11.76
CA VAL A 367 -8.22 -0.70 12.92
C VAL A 367 -7.09 -1.66 12.55
N MET A 368 -5.90 -1.40 13.05
CA MET A 368 -4.74 -2.25 12.81
C MET A 368 -4.92 -3.63 13.44
N PRO A 369 -4.54 -4.70 12.73
CA PRO A 369 -4.59 -6.04 13.23
C PRO A 369 -3.59 -6.34 14.33
#